data_002e569a6405f2bd09e73e90b1a78838
#
_entry.id   002e569a6405f2bd09e73e90b1a78838
#
_cell.length_a   1.000
_cell.length_b   1.000
_cell.length_c   1.000
_cell.angle_alpha   90.00
_cell.angle_beta   90.00
_cell.angle_gamma   90.00
#
_symmetry.space_group_name_H-M   'P 1'
#
loop_
_entity.id
_entity.type
_entity.pdbx_description
1 polymer ?
#
loop_
_entity_poly.entity_id
_entity_poly.type
_entity_poly.pdbx_seq_one_letter_code
_entity_poly.pdbx_strand_id
1 'polypeptide(L)'
;MDHPQARPLRVAANPLAGGNTDGPAKPVPWRSPKNPGARRLARLAIAITSLAVCAGAYAQSVMLTGTIGSRAILIVDGSAPKTVAVGETFQGVKLLSMAAEQATVEAGGKRVALRMDQPVSIGGNGGGGGGGTRIVLPVSSGGHFMTQGAINGRSVNFMLDTGATTVALSAADAQRIGLDFSKGQPVRVNTANGVAQGWRVRLNSVRVGDVEVYEVEAIVSQQPMPYVLLGNSFISRFSMRRDSDQMVLEKRF
;
A
#
# COMPACT_ATOMS: atom_id res chain seq x y z
N MET A 1 43.48 -23.59 44.46
CA MET A 1 44.59 -23.05 43.63
C MET A 1 43.97 -22.00 42.76
N ASP A 2 43.93 -20.91 43.30
CA ASP A 2 44.59 -19.60 43.21
C ASP A 2 44.03 -18.68 42.09
N HIS A 3 43.30 -17.72 42.58
CA HIS A 3 43.03 -16.44 41.92
C HIS A 3 44.30 -15.61 41.86
N PRO A 4 44.44 -14.71 40.93
CA PRO A 4 44.86 -13.36 41.31
C PRO A 4 43.93 -12.24 40.84
N GLN A 5 43.76 -11.35 41.74
CA GLN A 5 43.16 -10.01 41.72
C GLN A 5 43.93 -9.04 40.82
N ALA A 6 43.22 -8.17 40.11
CA ALA A 6 43.80 -7.01 39.46
C ALA A 6 43.38 -5.71 40.18
N ARG A 7 44.41 -4.88 40.47
CA ARG A 7 44.30 -3.59 41.19
C ARG A 7 43.93 -2.44 40.29
N PRO A 8 43.39 -1.37 40.84
CA PRO A 8 43.03 -0.16 40.09
C PRO A 8 44.18 0.83 40.00
N LEU A 9 44.27 1.56 38.87
CA LEU A 9 45.17 2.66 38.62
C LEU A 9 44.62 4.01 39.06
N ARG A 10 45.43 4.75 39.75
CA ARG A 10 45.21 6.04 40.37
C ARG A 10 45.16 7.19 39.37
N VAL A 11 44.29 8.13 39.73
CA VAL A 11 44.22 9.52 39.25
C VAL A 11 45.48 10.31 39.68
N ALA A 12 46.04 11.08 38.80
CA ALA A 12 47.02 12.13 39.12
C ALA A 12 46.40 13.51 38.80
N ALA A 13 46.44 14.34 39.80
CA ALA A 13 45.98 15.73 39.79
C ALA A 13 47.07 16.67 39.26
N ASN A 14 46.62 17.73 38.63
CA ASN A 14 47.41 18.89 38.22
C ASN A 14 47.39 19.99 39.26
N PRO A 15 48.43 20.82 39.38
CA PRO A 15 48.15 22.17 39.84
C PRO A 15 48.84 23.29 39.02
N LEU A 16 48.13 24.45 39.01
CA LEU A 16 48.60 25.84 39.07
C LEU A 16 49.29 26.43 37.81
N ALA A 17 49.22 27.66 37.47
CA ALA A 17 48.64 28.92 37.99
C ALA A 17 48.90 30.00 36.93
N GLY A 18 48.28 31.12 37.05
CA GLY A 18 48.73 32.33 36.40
C GLY A 18 47.61 33.21 35.84
N GLY A 19 47.24 34.16 36.66
CA GLY A 19 46.22 35.13 36.33
C GLY A 19 46.67 36.23 35.39
N ASN A 20 45.72 36.86 34.78
CA ASN A 20 45.79 38.29 34.52
C ASN A 20 44.37 38.87 34.49
N THR A 21 44.19 39.92 35.28
CA THR A 21 43.02 40.72 35.47
C THR A 21 43.01 41.83 34.44
N ASP A 22 42.05 41.86 33.55
CA ASP A 22 41.65 43.09 32.88
C ASP A 22 40.15 43.13 32.75
N GLY A 23 39.55 44.20 33.21
CA GLY A 23 38.14 44.40 33.45
C GLY A 23 37.29 44.55 32.19
N PRO A 24 35.97 44.49 32.35
CA PRO A 24 35.07 44.42 31.20
C PRO A 24 34.96 45.78 30.51
N ALA A 25 35.23 45.78 29.20
CA ALA A 25 34.95 46.90 28.34
C ALA A 25 33.43 47.12 28.23
N LYS A 26 32.95 48.32 28.45
CA LYS A 26 31.56 48.72 28.33
C LYS A 26 31.05 48.57 26.88
N PRO A 27 29.89 48.04 26.63
CA PRO A 27 29.32 47.93 25.27
C PRO A 27 28.94 49.33 24.77
N VAL A 28 29.39 49.63 23.56
CA VAL A 28 29.01 50.83 22.81
C VAL A 28 27.57 50.68 22.31
N PRO A 29 26.66 51.63 22.51
CA PRO A 29 25.29 51.50 22.04
C PRO A 29 25.24 51.65 20.52
N TRP A 30 24.73 50.63 19.86
CA TRP A 30 24.41 50.61 18.43
C TRP A 30 23.29 51.62 18.14
N ARG A 31 23.57 52.66 17.36
CA ARG A 31 22.56 53.57 16.82
C ARG A 31 21.96 52.99 15.55
N SER A 32 20.70 52.62 15.59
CA SER A 32 19.92 52.25 14.43
C SER A 32 19.73 53.44 13.47
N PRO A 33 19.94 53.29 12.16
CA PRO A 33 19.58 54.31 11.19
C PRO A 33 18.06 54.42 11.08
N LYS A 34 17.53 55.58 11.35
CA LYS A 34 16.12 55.94 11.11
C LYS A 34 15.92 56.15 9.59
N ASN A 35 15.46 55.14 8.88
CA ASN A 35 15.03 55.29 7.50
C ASN A 35 13.54 54.96 7.42
N PRO A 36 12.61 55.93 7.31
CA PRO A 36 11.16 55.69 7.31
C PRO A 36 10.62 55.14 5.99
N GLY A 37 11.48 54.97 4.95
CA GLY A 37 11.06 54.50 3.64
C GLY A 37 11.01 52.96 3.42
N ALA A 38 11.66 52.21 4.31
CA ALA A 38 11.80 50.73 4.09
C ALA A 38 10.63 49.91 4.64
N ARG A 39 9.63 50.52 5.29
CA ARG A 39 8.51 49.77 5.90
C ARG A 39 7.32 49.51 5.00
N ARG A 40 7.30 50.03 3.76
CA ARG A 40 6.15 49.83 2.83
C ARG A 40 6.40 48.78 1.75
N LEU A 41 7.63 48.36 1.50
CA LEU A 41 7.96 47.34 0.51
C LEU A 41 8.07 45.90 1.09
N ALA A 42 8.20 45.77 2.42
CA ALA A 42 8.28 44.45 3.05
C ALA A 42 6.90 43.79 3.33
N ARG A 43 5.79 44.47 3.05
CA ARG A 43 4.44 43.94 3.28
C ARG A 43 3.76 43.42 2.00
N LEU A 44 4.38 43.58 0.84
CA LEU A 44 3.83 43.07 -0.42
C LEU A 44 4.49 41.77 -0.93
N ALA A 45 5.53 41.27 -0.25
CA ALA A 45 6.26 40.06 -0.64
C ALA A 45 5.84 38.79 0.11
N ILE A 46 4.86 38.83 1.02
CA ILE A 46 4.43 37.68 1.85
C ILE A 46 3.04 37.15 1.42
N ALA A 47 2.43 37.69 0.40
CA ALA A 47 1.07 37.31 -0.01
C ALA A 47 0.99 36.40 -1.27
N ILE A 48 2.11 35.87 -1.77
CA ILE A 48 2.11 35.04 -3.02
C ILE A 48 2.69 33.62 -2.79
N THR A 49 2.75 33.12 -1.58
CA THR A 49 3.30 31.78 -1.36
C THR A 49 2.39 30.93 -0.47
N SER A 50 1.15 30.72 -0.86
CA SER A 50 0.28 29.71 -0.20
C SER A 50 -0.90 29.33 -1.09
N LEU A 51 -0.67 29.08 -2.37
CA LEU A 51 -1.55 28.22 -3.17
C LEU A 51 -0.79 26.95 -3.47
N ALA A 52 -0.44 26.21 -2.43
CA ALA A 52 -0.11 24.80 -2.57
C ALA A 52 -1.39 24.11 -3.03
N VAL A 53 -1.51 23.93 -4.35
CA VAL A 53 -2.48 23.02 -4.94
C VAL A 53 -2.22 21.67 -4.32
N CYS A 54 -3.03 21.28 -3.34
CA CYS A 54 -3.18 19.89 -2.96
C CYS A 54 -3.69 19.15 -4.20
N ALA A 55 -2.80 18.72 -5.09
CA ALA A 55 -3.08 17.70 -6.07
C ALA A 55 -3.40 16.44 -5.27
N GLY A 56 -4.67 16.25 -4.95
CA GLY A 56 -5.17 15.03 -4.35
C GLY A 56 -4.73 13.88 -5.26
N ALA A 57 -3.89 12.99 -4.76
CA ALA A 57 -3.54 11.77 -5.45
C ALA A 57 -4.78 10.87 -5.44
N TYR A 58 -5.64 11.02 -6.44
CA TYR A 58 -6.74 10.11 -6.68
C TYR A 58 -6.16 8.79 -7.16
N ALA A 59 -6.47 7.71 -6.47
CA ALA A 59 -6.17 6.37 -6.94
C ALA A 59 -7.05 6.09 -8.15
N GLN A 60 -6.43 5.83 -9.30
CA GLN A 60 -7.10 5.53 -10.55
C GLN A 60 -7.18 4.00 -10.72
N SER A 61 -8.36 3.48 -11.00
CA SER A 61 -8.55 2.07 -11.35
C SER A 61 -8.44 1.90 -12.87
N VAL A 62 -7.53 1.04 -13.32
CA VAL A 62 -7.33 0.76 -14.75
C VAL A 62 -7.41 -0.73 -15.01
N MET A 63 -8.23 -1.14 -15.97
CA MET A 63 -8.40 -2.53 -16.38
C MET A 63 -8.18 -2.67 -17.88
N LEU A 64 -7.43 -3.70 -18.27
CA LEU A 64 -7.27 -4.13 -19.65
C LEU A 64 -8.33 -5.21 -19.95
N THR A 65 -9.30 -4.90 -20.79
CA THR A 65 -10.40 -5.84 -21.15
C THR A 65 -10.22 -6.53 -22.48
N GLY A 66 -9.27 -6.09 -23.29
CA GLY A 66 -9.01 -6.70 -24.57
C GLY A 66 -7.87 -6.04 -25.32
N THR A 67 -7.45 -6.67 -26.40
CA THR A 67 -6.41 -6.17 -27.30
C THR A 67 -6.87 -6.29 -28.75
N ILE A 68 -6.59 -5.28 -29.57
CA ILE A 68 -6.84 -5.27 -31.01
C ILE A 68 -5.55 -4.86 -31.72
N GLY A 69 -4.76 -5.86 -32.17
CA GLY A 69 -3.43 -5.60 -32.72
C GLY A 69 -2.51 -4.93 -31.68
N SER A 70 -2.02 -3.73 -31.99
CA SER A 70 -1.19 -2.92 -31.08
C SER A 70 -1.98 -1.96 -30.19
N ARG A 71 -3.29 -2.14 -30.07
CA ARG A 71 -4.17 -1.28 -29.28
C ARG A 71 -4.73 -2.02 -28.07
N ALA A 72 -4.81 -1.36 -26.93
CA ALA A 72 -5.44 -1.87 -25.71
C ALA A 72 -6.89 -1.35 -25.61
N ILE A 73 -7.80 -2.20 -25.14
CA ILE A 73 -9.11 -1.76 -24.70
C ILE A 73 -9.02 -1.56 -23.19
N LEU A 74 -9.08 -0.30 -22.77
CA LEU A 74 -8.94 0.09 -21.37
C LEU A 74 -10.27 0.57 -20.81
N ILE A 75 -10.53 0.20 -19.55
CA ILE A 75 -11.55 0.82 -18.68
C ILE A 75 -10.79 1.55 -17.59
N VAL A 76 -11.07 2.85 -17.44
CA VAL A 76 -10.47 3.70 -16.41
C VAL A 76 -11.58 4.20 -15.50
N ASP A 77 -11.46 3.98 -14.18
CA ASP A 77 -12.43 4.40 -13.16
C ASP A 77 -13.89 3.99 -13.46
N GLY A 78 -14.07 2.80 -14.04
CA GLY A 78 -15.40 2.29 -14.41
C GLY A 78 -16.05 3.00 -15.60
N SER A 79 -15.27 3.77 -16.39
CA SER A 79 -15.77 4.39 -17.64
C SER A 79 -16.11 3.35 -18.72
N ALA A 80 -16.79 3.77 -19.76
CA ALA A 80 -16.99 2.92 -20.94
C ALA A 80 -15.63 2.46 -21.54
N PRO A 81 -15.54 1.20 -22.02
CA PRO A 81 -14.32 0.69 -22.64
C PRO A 81 -13.86 1.56 -23.80
N LYS A 82 -12.59 1.92 -23.83
CA LYS A 82 -11.99 2.70 -24.93
C LYS A 82 -10.77 2.01 -25.49
N THR A 83 -10.68 1.97 -26.83
CA THR A 83 -9.49 1.50 -27.53
C THR A 83 -8.42 2.58 -27.54
N VAL A 84 -7.25 2.28 -26.99
CA VAL A 84 -6.10 3.21 -26.83
C VAL A 84 -4.91 2.64 -27.58
N ALA A 85 -4.27 3.46 -28.41
CA ALA A 85 -3.05 3.07 -29.13
C ALA A 85 -1.79 3.30 -28.27
N VAL A 86 -0.70 2.61 -28.61
CA VAL A 86 0.60 2.87 -27.96
C VAL A 86 1.01 4.33 -28.16
N GLY A 87 1.35 5.01 -27.08
CA GLY A 87 1.64 6.44 -27.02
C GLY A 87 0.43 7.34 -26.72
N GLU A 88 -0.81 6.83 -26.86
CA GLU A 88 -2.04 7.58 -26.58
C GLU A 88 -2.34 7.62 -25.07
N THR A 89 -2.98 8.71 -24.63
CA THR A 89 -3.41 8.91 -23.23
C THR A 89 -4.93 8.93 -23.15
N PHE A 90 -5.50 8.17 -22.24
CA PHE A 90 -6.93 8.17 -21.93
C PHE A 90 -7.14 8.37 -20.43
N GLN A 91 -7.87 9.41 -20.04
CA GLN A 91 -8.15 9.78 -18.64
C GLN A 91 -6.90 9.76 -17.74
N GLY A 92 -5.77 10.32 -18.21
CA GLY A 92 -4.54 10.37 -17.44
C GLY A 92 -3.69 9.08 -17.47
N VAL A 93 -4.16 8.03 -18.15
CA VAL A 93 -3.45 6.76 -18.34
C VAL A 93 -2.85 6.72 -19.74
N LYS A 94 -1.53 6.67 -19.87
CA LYS A 94 -0.80 6.57 -21.15
C LYS A 94 -0.40 5.12 -21.40
N LEU A 95 -0.77 4.58 -22.57
CA LEU A 95 -0.31 3.27 -23.00
C LEU A 95 1.13 3.36 -23.52
N LEU A 96 2.08 2.68 -22.88
CA LEU A 96 3.50 2.71 -23.25
C LEU A 96 3.88 1.59 -24.21
N SER A 97 3.40 0.39 -23.96
CA SER A 97 3.70 -0.77 -24.82
C SER A 97 2.64 -1.86 -24.68
N MET A 98 2.60 -2.74 -25.69
CA MET A 98 1.76 -3.93 -25.73
C MET A 98 2.61 -5.16 -25.98
N ALA A 99 2.33 -6.25 -25.27
CA ALA A 99 2.92 -7.56 -25.49
C ALA A 99 1.81 -8.61 -25.28
N ALA A 100 1.48 -9.35 -26.32
CA ALA A 100 0.47 -10.42 -26.33
C ALA A 100 -0.79 -10.13 -25.47
N GLU A 101 -0.78 -10.52 -24.18
CA GLU A 101 -1.89 -10.38 -23.25
C GLU A 101 -1.59 -9.36 -22.13
N GLN A 102 -0.55 -8.52 -22.30
CA GLN A 102 -0.11 -7.58 -21.29
C GLN A 102 0.08 -6.19 -21.91
N ALA A 103 -0.45 -5.17 -21.25
CA ALA A 103 -0.22 -3.76 -21.59
C ALA A 103 0.60 -3.09 -20.50
N THR A 104 1.63 -2.32 -20.88
CA THR A 104 2.31 -1.44 -19.93
C THR A 104 1.75 -0.04 -20.07
N VAL A 105 1.24 0.51 -18.97
CA VAL A 105 0.69 1.86 -18.91
C VAL A 105 1.48 2.73 -17.95
N GLU A 106 1.38 4.04 -18.13
CA GLU A 106 1.86 5.03 -17.18
C GLU A 106 0.70 5.90 -16.71
N ALA A 107 0.50 5.99 -15.41
CA ALA A 107 -0.47 6.88 -14.80
C ALA A 107 0.07 7.43 -13.48
N GLY A 108 -0.12 8.71 -13.22
CA GLY A 108 0.42 9.38 -12.04
C GLY A 108 1.95 9.27 -11.91
N GLY A 109 2.69 9.19 -13.03
CA GLY A 109 4.14 9.04 -13.05
C GLY A 109 4.65 7.62 -12.71
N LYS A 110 3.77 6.65 -12.53
CA LYS A 110 4.12 5.25 -12.26
C LYS A 110 3.84 4.38 -13.48
N ARG A 111 4.77 3.46 -13.76
CA ARG A 111 4.59 2.44 -14.82
C ARG A 111 4.02 1.18 -14.20
N VAL A 112 2.96 0.68 -14.80
CA VAL A 112 2.24 -0.50 -14.33
C VAL A 112 1.96 -1.44 -15.50
N ALA A 113 2.20 -2.72 -15.30
CA ALA A 113 1.85 -3.76 -16.25
C ALA A 113 0.42 -4.25 -15.96
N LEU A 114 -0.46 -4.09 -16.93
CA LEU A 114 -1.83 -4.58 -16.89
C LEU A 114 -1.89 -5.95 -17.58
N ARG A 115 -2.56 -6.90 -16.97
CA ARG A 115 -2.93 -8.18 -17.59
C ARG A 115 -4.41 -8.16 -17.92
N MET A 116 -4.80 -9.02 -18.87
CA MET A 116 -6.18 -9.13 -19.30
C MET A 116 -7.09 -9.46 -18.12
N ASP A 117 -8.22 -8.77 -18.03
CA ASP A 117 -9.27 -8.92 -17.00
C ASP A 117 -8.81 -8.73 -15.54
N GLN A 118 -7.67 -8.07 -15.32
CA GLN A 118 -7.20 -7.72 -13.98
C GLN A 118 -7.22 -6.20 -13.79
N PRO A 119 -8.13 -5.66 -12.98
CA PRO A 119 -8.10 -4.23 -12.62
C PRO A 119 -6.90 -3.94 -11.73
N VAL A 120 -6.19 -2.85 -12.04
CA VAL A 120 -5.04 -2.38 -11.26
C VAL A 120 -5.30 -0.94 -10.81
N SER A 121 -5.20 -0.68 -9.51
CA SER A 121 -5.28 0.68 -8.97
C SER A 121 -3.93 1.37 -9.11
N ILE A 122 -3.88 2.46 -9.86
CA ILE A 122 -2.68 3.26 -10.12
C ILE A 122 -2.82 4.61 -9.41
N GLY A 123 -1.81 5.02 -8.65
CA GLY A 123 -1.81 6.34 -8.00
C GLY A 123 -1.91 6.32 -6.49
N GLY A 124 -2.30 5.21 -5.87
CA GLY A 124 -2.09 5.01 -4.45
C GLY A 124 -0.60 4.86 -4.16
N ASN A 125 -0.04 5.71 -3.30
CA ASN A 125 1.31 5.54 -2.80
C ASN A 125 1.42 4.14 -2.20
N GLY A 126 2.28 3.29 -2.71
CA GLY A 126 2.50 1.92 -2.21
C GLY A 126 3.18 1.92 -0.85
N GLY A 127 2.63 2.64 0.08
CA GLY A 127 3.06 2.79 1.45
C GLY A 127 2.01 3.55 2.22
N GLY A 128 1.17 2.82 2.93
CA GLY A 128 0.45 3.34 4.06
C GLY A 128 -0.94 3.94 3.79
N GLY A 129 -1.90 3.40 4.46
CA GLY A 129 -3.19 4.01 4.72
C GLY A 129 -4.33 3.49 3.85
N GLY A 130 -4.81 2.28 4.13
CA GLY A 130 -6.07 1.77 3.62
C GLY A 130 -7.25 2.61 4.13
N GLY A 131 -7.44 3.80 3.57
CA GLY A 131 -8.58 4.68 3.89
C GLY A 131 -9.79 4.44 3.00
N GLY A 132 -9.72 3.55 2.01
CA GLY A 132 -10.82 3.19 1.16
C GLY A 132 -11.94 2.50 1.92
N THR A 133 -13.19 2.77 1.51
CA THR A 133 -14.39 2.16 2.11
C THR A 133 -15.14 1.28 1.13
N ARG A 134 -14.74 1.25 -0.14
CA ARG A 134 -15.43 0.55 -1.21
C ARG A 134 -14.48 -0.27 -2.08
N ILE A 135 -14.87 -1.52 -2.36
CA ILE A 135 -14.18 -2.43 -3.29
C ILE A 135 -15.18 -2.75 -4.40
N VAL A 136 -14.74 -2.70 -5.65
CA VAL A 136 -15.51 -3.13 -6.82
C VAL A 136 -14.74 -4.23 -7.52
N LEU A 137 -15.36 -5.39 -7.65
CA LEU A 137 -14.79 -6.58 -8.27
C LEU A 137 -15.60 -6.90 -9.53
N PRO A 138 -15.04 -6.71 -10.73
CA PRO A 138 -15.69 -7.17 -11.95
C PRO A 138 -15.77 -8.70 -11.99
N VAL A 139 -16.79 -9.23 -12.63
CA VAL A 139 -16.87 -10.66 -12.90
C VAL A 139 -15.77 -11.06 -13.88
N SER A 140 -15.05 -12.10 -13.55
CA SER A 140 -14.06 -12.73 -14.43
C SER A 140 -14.69 -13.86 -15.23
N SER A 141 -13.93 -14.42 -16.19
CA SER A 141 -14.32 -15.61 -16.94
C SER A 141 -14.74 -16.74 -15.98
N GLY A 142 -15.89 -17.38 -16.24
CA GLY A 142 -16.45 -18.41 -15.37
C GLY A 142 -17.34 -17.89 -14.24
N GLY A 143 -17.65 -16.59 -14.20
CA GLY A 143 -18.61 -16.02 -13.23
C GLY A 143 -18.03 -15.77 -11.83
N HIS A 144 -16.73 -15.94 -11.65
CA HIS A 144 -16.04 -15.69 -10.39
C HIS A 144 -15.58 -14.23 -10.30
N PHE A 145 -15.43 -13.73 -9.08
CA PHE A 145 -14.86 -12.40 -8.81
C PHE A 145 -13.41 -12.56 -8.35
N MET A 146 -12.49 -12.21 -9.26
CA MET A 146 -11.05 -12.30 -9.04
C MET A 146 -10.47 -10.91 -8.83
N THR A 147 -9.45 -10.80 -7.97
CA THR A 147 -8.75 -9.53 -7.78
C THR A 147 -7.33 -9.74 -7.27
N GLN A 148 -6.46 -8.81 -7.61
CA GLN A 148 -5.15 -8.74 -6.99
C GLN A 148 -5.24 -7.88 -5.71
N GLY A 149 -4.50 -8.30 -4.70
CA GLY A 149 -4.39 -7.54 -3.45
C GLY A 149 -3.14 -7.91 -2.70
N ALA A 150 -3.13 -7.71 -1.39
CA ALA A 150 -1.96 -8.03 -0.57
C ALA A 150 -2.36 -8.62 0.78
N ILE A 151 -1.54 -9.55 1.27
CA ILE A 151 -1.55 -10.03 2.66
C ILE A 151 -0.24 -9.57 3.30
N ASN A 152 -0.33 -8.87 4.44
CA ASN A 152 0.82 -8.33 5.16
C ASN A 152 1.79 -7.56 4.21
N GLY A 153 1.24 -6.80 3.26
CA GLY A 153 1.99 -6.03 2.27
C GLY A 153 2.56 -6.84 1.09
N ARG A 154 2.36 -8.16 1.03
CA ARG A 154 2.84 -9.03 -0.06
C ARG A 154 1.71 -9.37 -1.03
N SER A 155 1.94 -9.19 -2.32
CA SER A 155 0.93 -9.38 -3.36
C SER A 155 0.46 -10.82 -3.46
N VAL A 156 -0.86 -11.00 -3.59
CA VAL A 156 -1.55 -12.27 -3.81
C VAL A 156 -2.71 -12.07 -4.78
N ASN A 157 -3.14 -13.17 -5.42
CA ASN A 157 -4.37 -13.19 -6.21
C ASN A 157 -5.50 -13.77 -5.36
N PHE A 158 -6.58 -13.03 -5.23
CA PHE A 158 -7.77 -13.42 -4.48
C PHE A 158 -8.89 -13.88 -5.40
N MET A 159 -9.65 -14.85 -4.92
CA MET A 159 -10.99 -15.18 -5.42
C MET A 159 -11.98 -14.93 -4.29
N LEU A 160 -13.02 -14.12 -4.55
CA LEU A 160 -14.11 -13.90 -3.60
C LEU A 160 -14.91 -15.20 -3.44
N ASP A 161 -14.96 -15.71 -2.22
CA ASP A 161 -15.66 -16.96 -1.91
C ASP A 161 -16.56 -16.80 -0.67
N THR A 162 -17.84 -16.63 -0.91
CA THR A 162 -18.86 -16.52 0.15
C THR A 162 -19.12 -17.83 0.89
N GLY A 163 -18.71 -18.96 0.32
CA GLY A 163 -18.78 -20.28 0.93
C GLY A 163 -17.64 -20.57 1.90
N ALA A 164 -16.54 -19.85 1.81
CA ALA A 164 -15.42 -19.99 2.74
C ALA A 164 -15.66 -19.22 4.03
N THR A 165 -15.54 -19.89 5.18
CA THR A 165 -15.70 -19.25 6.50
C THR A 165 -14.60 -18.23 6.78
N THR A 166 -13.37 -18.52 6.38
CA THR A 166 -12.20 -17.67 6.60
C THR A 166 -11.48 -17.40 5.30
N VAL A 167 -10.55 -16.44 5.31
CA VAL A 167 -9.54 -16.37 4.26
C VAL A 167 -8.78 -17.70 4.24
N ALA A 168 -8.59 -18.28 3.06
CA ALA A 168 -7.86 -19.54 2.92
C ALA A 168 -6.77 -19.43 1.86
N LEU A 169 -5.58 -19.92 2.19
CA LEU A 169 -4.43 -19.89 1.30
C LEU A 169 -3.64 -21.20 1.38
N SER A 170 -2.90 -21.53 0.34
CA SER A 170 -2.02 -22.70 0.34
C SER A 170 -0.77 -22.47 1.18
N ALA A 171 -0.15 -23.55 1.68
CA ALA A 171 1.15 -23.49 2.34
C ALA A 171 2.22 -22.86 1.43
N ALA A 172 2.16 -23.09 0.12
CA ALA A 172 3.06 -22.48 -0.86
C ALA A 172 2.88 -20.97 -0.94
N ASP A 173 1.63 -20.46 -0.96
CA ASP A 173 1.38 -19.01 -0.92
C ASP A 173 1.85 -18.40 0.40
N ALA A 174 1.58 -19.07 1.53
CA ALA A 174 2.03 -18.62 2.84
C ALA A 174 3.55 -18.47 2.90
N GLN A 175 4.29 -19.46 2.40
CA GLN A 175 5.76 -19.40 2.31
C GLN A 175 6.23 -18.27 1.38
N ARG A 176 5.61 -18.12 0.20
CA ARG A 176 5.93 -17.08 -0.78
C ARG A 176 5.79 -15.67 -0.22
N ILE A 177 4.78 -15.44 0.62
CA ILE A 177 4.57 -14.15 1.28
C ILE A 177 5.31 -14.00 2.61
N GLY A 178 6.07 -15.01 3.05
CA GLY A 178 6.84 -14.99 4.28
C GLY A 178 5.99 -15.12 5.55
N LEU A 179 4.82 -15.75 5.45
CA LEU A 179 3.94 -16.00 6.59
C LEU A 179 4.38 -17.29 7.33
N ASP A 180 4.86 -17.14 8.56
CA ASP A 180 5.16 -18.28 9.45
C ASP A 180 3.85 -18.84 10.03
N PHE A 181 3.30 -19.82 9.34
CA PHE A 181 2.07 -20.50 9.77
C PHE A 181 2.31 -21.69 10.72
N SER A 182 3.55 -22.13 10.91
CA SER A 182 3.87 -23.25 11.78
C SER A 182 3.52 -22.98 13.26
N LYS A 183 3.50 -21.71 13.65
CA LYS A 183 3.06 -21.22 14.96
C LYS A 183 1.54 -21.09 15.09
N GLY A 184 0.80 -21.34 14.02
CA GLY A 184 -0.66 -21.31 14.02
C GLY A 184 -1.26 -22.50 14.74
N GLN A 185 -2.54 -22.40 15.07
CA GLN A 185 -3.30 -23.50 15.68
C GLN A 185 -3.60 -24.57 14.63
N PRO A 186 -3.18 -25.82 14.79
CA PRO A 186 -3.56 -26.91 13.91
C PRO A 186 -5.07 -27.11 13.90
N VAL A 187 -5.68 -27.22 12.71
CA VAL A 187 -7.12 -27.41 12.53
C VAL A 187 -7.40 -28.42 11.41
N ARG A 188 -8.58 -29.03 11.50
CA ARG A 188 -9.16 -29.80 10.38
C ARG A 188 -10.29 -28.98 9.76
N VAL A 189 -10.29 -28.88 8.46
CA VAL A 189 -11.27 -28.10 7.68
C VAL A 189 -12.01 -29.03 6.74
N ASN A 190 -13.31 -28.91 6.72
CA ASN A 190 -14.13 -29.57 5.69
C ASN A 190 -14.04 -28.72 4.42
N THR A 191 -13.61 -29.32 3.34
CA THR A 191 -13.54 -28.71 2.01
C THR A 191 -14.40 -29.51 1.03
N ALA A 192 -14.67 -28.95 -0.15
CA ALA A 192 -15.36 -29.68 -1.21
C ALA A 192 -14.66 -31.00 -1.60
N ASN A 193 -13.35 -31.11 -1.37
CA ASN A 193 -12.51 -32.28 -1.66
C ASN A 193 -12.29 -33.20 -0.43
N GLY A 194 -13.11 -33.02 0.63
CA GLY A 194 -12.97 -33.78 1.87
C GLY A 194 -12.29 -33.00 2.99
N VAL A 195 -11.84 -33.71 4.03
CA VAL A 195 -11.20 -33.11 5.21
C VAL A 195 -9.73 -32.80 4.90
N ALA A 196 -9.36 -31.53 5.02
CA ALA A 196 -7.99 -31.06 4.90
C ALA A 196 -7.42 -30.70 6.28
N GLN A 197 -6.11 -30.93 6.44
CA GLN A 197 -5.37 -30.39 7.57
C GLN A 197 -4.81 -28.99 7.22
N GLY A 198 -4.75 -28.12 8.21
CA GLY A 198 -4.23 -26.78 8.05
C GLY A 198 -3.91 -26.11 9.39
N TRP A 199 -3.54 -24.87 9.33
CA TRP A 199 -3.23 -24.03 10.48
C TRP A 199 -4.11 -22.79 10.47
N ARG A 200 -4.77 -22.53 11.56
CA ARG A 200 -5.45 -21.26 11.80
C ARG A 200 -4.42 -20.24 12.20
N VAL A 201 -4.40 -19.14 11.48
CA VAL A 201 -3.49 -18.02 11.70
C VAL A 201 -4.27 -16.70 11.68
N ARG A 202 -3.65 -15.64 12.17
CA ARG A 202 -4.16 -14.28 12.07
C ARG A 202 -3.25 -13.46 11.17
N LEU A 203 -3.82 -12.90 10.13
CA LEU A 203 -3.14 -12.02 9.20
C LEU A 203 -3.16 -10.60 9.77
N ASN A 204 -2.01 -9.93 9.80
CA ASN A 204 -1.95 -8.55 10.31
C ASN A 204 -2.79 -7.62 9.42
N SER A 205 -2.73 -7.79 8.10
CA SER A 205 -3.56 -7.03 7.17
C SER A 205 -3.90 -7.82 5.91
N VAL A 206 -5.07 -7.54 5.36
CA VAL A 206 -5.52 -7.95 4.02
C VAL A 206 -5.99 -6.71 3.29
N ARG A 207 -5.37 -6.42 2.16
CA ARG A 207 -5.68 -5.25 1.33
C ARG A 207 -6.22 -5.67 -0.02
N VAL A 208 -7.32 -5.05 -0.43
CA VAL A 208 -7.92 -5.19 -1.76
C VAL A 208 -8.21 -3.78 -2.28
N GLY A 209 -7.56 -3.39 -3.37
CA GLY A 209 -7.58 -2.01 -3.83
C GLY A 209 -7.06 -1.06 -2.76
N ASP A 210 -7.85 -0.03 -2.44
CA ASP A 210 -7.52 0.97 -1.42
C ASP A 210 -8.09 0.62 -0.03
N VAL A 211 -8.76 -0.52 0.10
CA VAL A 211 -9.35 -0.97 1.37
C VAL A 211 -8.41 -1.94 2.05
N GLU A 212 -8.06 -1.63 3.29
CA GLU A 212 -7.27 -2.50 4.14
C GLU A 212 -8.06 -2.89 5.39
N VAL A 213 -8.00 -4.18 5.73
CA VAL A 213 -8.64 -4.78 6.89
C VAL A 213 -7.58 -5.47 7.72
N TYR A 214 -7.56 -5.18 9.01
CA TYR A 214 -6.58 -5.72 9.95
C TYR A 214 -7.12 -6.90 10.74
N GLU A 215 -6.23 -7.71 11.27
CA GLU A 215 -6.52 -8.82 12.17
C GLU A 215 -7.53 -9.81 11.56
N VAL A 216 -7.25 -10.26 10.34
CA VAL A 216 -8.13 -11.17 9.60
C VAL A 216 -7.77 -12.62 9.91
N GLU A 217 -8.75 -13.41 10.37
CA GLU A 217 -8.55 -14.84 10.57
C GLU A 217 -8.40 -15.56 9.22
N ALA A 218 -7.42 -16.46 9.16
CA ALA A 218 -7.14 -17.23 7.96
C ALA A 218 -6.77 -18.68 8.30
N ILE A 219 -6.94 -19.55 7.31
CA ILE A 219 -6.46 -20.93 7.35
C ILE A 219 -5.43 -21.15 6.26
N VAL A 220 -4.27 -21.67 6.64
CA VAL A 220 -3.26 -22.14 5.72
C VAL A 220 -3.45 -23.63 5.51
N SER A 221 -3.79 -24.04 4.29
CA SER A 221 -4.01 -25.45 3.90
C SER A 221 -2.74 -26.07 3.34
N GLN A 222 -2.50 -27.34 3.64
CA GLN A 222 -1.44 -28.12 2.97
C GLN A 222 -1.76 -28.39 1.51
N GLN A 223 -3.03 -28.40 1.14
CA GLN A 223 -3.43 -28.64 -0.23
C GLN A 223 -3.09 -27.45 -1.14
N PRO A 224 -2.64 -27.68 -2.36
CA PRO A 224 -2.41 -26.61 -3.32
C PRO A 224 -3.73 -25.95 -3.68
N MET A 225 -3.69 -24.62 -3.81
CA MET A 225 -4.83 -23.81 -4.21
C MET A 225 -4.37 -22.84 -5.31
N PRO A 226 -5.16 -22.67 -6.38
CA PRO A 226 -4.78 -21.77 -7.49
C PRO A 226 -4.87 -20.29 -7.09
N TYR A 227 -5.68 -19.97 -6.09
CA TYR A 227 -5.94 -18.63 -5.60
C TYR A 227 -6.10 -18.64 -4.08
N VAL A 228 -5.88 -17.48 -3.46
CA VAL A 228 -6.27 -17.26 -2.08
C VAL A 228 -7.78 -16.98 -2.03
N LEU A 229 -8.52 -17.71 -1.21
CA LEU A 229 -9.95 -17.49 -1.04
C LEU A 229 -10.17 -16.30 -0.09
N LEU A 230 -10.89 -15.30 -0.56
CA LEU A 230 -11.32 -14.15 0.24
C LEU A 230 -12.67 -14.49 0.88
N GLY A 231 -12.61 -15.13 2.05
CA GLY A 231 -13.78 -15.68 2.75
C GLY A 231 -14.42 -14.72 3.76
N ASN A 232 -15.38 -15.26 4.51
CA ASN A 232 -16.24 -14.48 5.40
C ASN A 232 -15.52 -13.74 6.52
N SER A 233 -14.35 -14.19 6.99
CA SER A 233 -13.54 -13.45 7.96
C SER A 233 -13.13 -12.05 7.45
N PHE A 234 -13.08 -11.86 6.13
CA PHE A 234 -12.89 -10.56 5.50
C PHE A 234 -14.24 -9.96 5.06
N ILE A 235 -15.05 -10.71 4.31
CA ILE A 235 -16.28 -10.23 3.65
C ILE A 235 -17.30 -9.69 4.64
N SER A 236 -17.43 -10.29 5.84
CA SER A 236 -18.41 -9.88 6.85
C SER A 236 -18.24 -8.44 7.35
N ARG A 237 -17.10 -7.81 7.07
CA ARG A 237 -16.85 -6.40 7.38
C ARG A 237 -17.49 -5.42 6.40
N PHE A 238 -18.11 -5.96 5.35
CA PHE A 238 -18.71 -5.20 4.26
C PHE A 238 -20.18 -5.52 4.10
N SER A 239 -20.94 -4.58 3.61
CA SER A 239 -22.19 -4.86 2.90
C SER A 239 -21.80 -5.26 1.48
N MET A 240 -22.47 -6.28 0.96
CA MET A 240 -22.16 -6.86 -0.34
C MET A 240 -23.37 -6.71 -1.27
N ARG A 241 -23.15 -6.18 -2.46
CA ARG A 241 -24.17 -6.02 -3.49
C ARG A 241 -23.62 -6.49 -4.83
N ARG A 242 -24.36 -7.35 -5.49
CA ARG A 242 -24.08 -7.70 -6.87
C ARG A 242 -24.84 -6.74 -7.79
N ASP A 243 -24.13 -6.16 -8.74
CA ASP A 243 -24.65 -5.21 -9.71
C ASP A 243 -24.22 -5.68 -11.10
N SER A 244 -25.12 -6.39 -11.80
CA SER A 244 -24.90 -7.02 -13.11
C SER A 244 -23.66 -7.90 -13.16
N ASP A 245 -22.55 -7.37 -13.63
CA ASP A 245 -21.27 -8.01 -13.89
C ASP A 245 -20.18 -7.66 -12.85
N GLN A 246 -20.57 -7.03 -11.76
CA GLN A 246 -19.63 -6.64 -10.70
C GLN A 246 -20.16 -6.94 -9.30
N MET A 247 -19.25 -7.18 -8.37
CA MET A 247 -19.53 -7.25 -6.94
C MET A 247 -19.02 -5.98 -6.25
N VAL A 248 -19.87 -5.31 -5.53
CA VAL A 248 -19.54 -4.13 -4.75
C VAL A 248 -19.53 -4.49 -3.26
N LEU A 249 -18.39 -4.24 -2.60
CA LEU A 249 -18.24 -4.38 -1.16
C LEU A 249 -18.07 -2.98 -0.56
N GLU A 250 -18.95 -2.60 0.37
CA GLU A 250 -18.89 -1.32 1.07
C GLU A 250 -18.65 -1.57 2.55
N LYS A 251 -17.59 -0.98 3.10
CA LYS A 251 -17.21 -1.14 4.51
C LYS A 251 -18.33 -0.66 5.42
N ARG A 252 -18.68 -1.46 6.43
CA ARG A 252 -19.81 -1.14 7.33
C ARG A 252 -19.45 -0.11 8.39
N PHE A 253 -18.17 -0.08 8.81
CA PHE A 253 -17.64 0.85 9.84
C PHE A 253 -16.14 1.11 9.63
#